data_fe54174a33e7cbb25a75f8e077dc3f1b
#
_entry.id   fe54174a33e7cbb25a75f8e077dc3f1b
#
_cell.length_a   1.000
_cell.length_b   1.000
_cell.length_c   1.000
_cell.angle_alpha   90.00
_cell.angle_beta   90.00
_cell.angle_gamma   90.00
#
_symmetry.space_group_name_H-M   'P 1'
#
loop_
_entity.id
_entity.type
_entity.pdbx_description
1 polymer ?
#
loop_
_entity_poly.entity_id
_entity_poly.type
_entity_poly.pdbx_seq_one_letter_code
_entity_poly.pdbx_strand_id
1 'polypeptide(L)'
;MGLFGGILGNASEISRDSVVKDFGKLLWNGEDVLKAYKLIRDTMIFTDKRLIMIDVQGATGKKTEYHSIPYKSITHFSIESAGHFDLDSELKIWISSTAEPIQKQFTKGVDIYEIQSVLAQLVCR
;
A
#
# COMPACT_ATOMS: atom_id res chain seq x y z
N MET A 1 -12.96 22.59 -0.26
CA MET A 1 -13.62 21.32 -0.32
C MET A 1 -12.75 20.14 0.10
N GLY A 2 -12.04 20.31 1.21
CA GLY A 2 -11.16 19.28 1.67
C GLY A 2 -11.86 17.96 1.97
N LEU A 3 -13.06 18.04 2.55
CA LEU A 3 -13.80 16.84 2.86
C LEU A 3 -14.19 16.09 1.59
N PHE A 4 -14.74 16.80 0.63
CA PHE A 4 -15.07 16.18 -0.64
C PHE A 4 -13.83 15.81 -1.43
N GLY A 5 -12.76 16.57 -1.26
CA GLY A 5 -11.49 16.19 -1.85
C GLY A 5 -11.03 14.86 -1.31
N GLY A 6 -11.16 14.68 0.00
CA GLY A 6 -10.85 13.39 0.62
C GLY A 6 -11.80 12.30 0.17
N ILE A 7 -13.06 12.66 -0.06
CA ILE A 7 -14.02 11.68 -0.55
C ILE A 7 -13.78 11.37 -2.01
N LEU A 8 -13.45 12.39 -2.79
CA LEU A 8 -13.19 12.21 -4.22
C LEU A 8 -11.83 11.62 -4.50
N GLY A 9 -10.92 11.73 -3.54
CA GLY A 9 -9.64 11.07 -3.65
C GLY A 9 -9.80 9.61 -3.29
N ASN A 10 -8.72 8.99 -2.90
CA ASN A 10 -8.72 7.60 -2.50
C ASN A 10 -9.09 7.53 -1.02
N ALA A 11 -10.24 6.91 -0.71
CA ALA A 11 -10.76 6.85 0.64
C ALA A 11 -9.81 6.17 1.62
N SER A 12 -8.93 5.31 1.12
CA SER A 12 -7.95 4.60 1.96
C SER A 12 -6.63 5.35 2.08
N GLU A 13 -6.50 6.48 1.41
CA GLU A 13 -5.23 7.20 1.40
C GLU A 13 -4.93 7.82 2.76
N ILE A 14 -3.69 7.67 3.20
CA ILE A 14 -3.20 8.26 4.44
C ILE A 14 -2.30 9.42 4.09
N SER A 15 -2.44 10.52 4.81
CA SER A 15 -1.61 11.68 4.54
C SER A 15 -0.14 11.41 4.89
N ARG A 16 0.73 12.11 4.18
CA ARG A 16 2.17 12.04 4.43
C ARG A 16 2.50 12.37 5.88
N ASP A 17 1.86 13.41 6.41
CA ASP A 17 2.11 13.84 7.78
C ASP A 17 1.73 12.76 8.80
N SER A 18 0.63 12.06 8.55
CA SER A 18 0.22 10.95 9.41
C SER A 18 1.23 9.81 9.38
N VAL A 19 1.77 9.51 8.20
CA VAL A 19 2.79 8.47 8.07
C VAL A 19 4.03 8.84 8.85
N VAL A 20 4.49 10.07 8.70
CA VAL A 20 5.70 10.53 9.41
C VAL A 20 5.46 10.50 10.92
N LYS A 21 4.29 10.90 11.35
CA LYS A 21 3.95 10.88 12.76
C LYS A 21 3.96 9.47 13.35
N ASP A 22 3.32 8.53 12.64
CA ASP A 22 3.13 7.19 13.17
C ASP A 22 4.29 6.25 12.86
N PHE A 23 4.94 6.44 11.72
CA PHE A 23 5.94 5.49 11.22
C PHE A 23 7.28 6.16 10.85
N GLY A 24 7.48 7.39 11.29
CA GLY A 24 8.71 8.12 10.92
C GLY A 24 9.98 7.40 11.32
N LYS A 25 9.92 6.59 12.37
CA LYS A 25 11.10 5.84 12.83
C LYS A 25 11.54 4.76 11.84
N LEU A 26 10.66 4.35 10.95
CA LEU A 26 11.00 3.37 9.91
C LEU A 26 11.79 4.00 8.78
N LEU A 27 11.62 5.29 8.58
CA LEU A 27 12.21 5.98 7.45
C LEU A 27 13.64 6.37 7.76
N TRP A 28 14.52 6.16 6.78
CA TRP A 28 15.88 6.64 6.97
C TRP A 28 15.93 8.14 6.63
N ASN A 29 16.96 8.80 7.10
CA ASN A 29 17.08 10.25 6.95
C ASN A 29 17.08 10.63 5.46
N GLY A 30 16.09 11.41 5.06
CA GLY A 30 15.96 11.84 3.67
C GLY A 30 15.04 10.98 2.82
N GLU A 31 14.52 9.90 3.36
CA GLU A 31 13.53 9.09 2.64
C GLU A 31 12.20 9.82 2.60
N ASP A 32 11.62 9.93 1.41
CA ASP A 32 10.41 10.71 1.18
C ASP A 32 9.20 9.81 0.97
N VAL A 33 8.13 10.09 1.70
CA VAL A 33 6.86 9.37 1.54
C VAL A 33 6.12 9.94 0.35
N LEU A 34 5.82 9.11 -0.63
CA LEU A 34 5.12 9.53 -1.84
C LEU A 34 3.62 9.33 -1.72
N LYS A 35 3.20 8.16 -1.26
CA LYS A 35 1.81 7.78 -1.08
C LYS A 35 1.71 6.74 0.02
N ALA A 36 0.57 6.69 0.69
CA ALA A 36 0.31 5.65 1.67
C ALA A 36 -1.17 5.33 1.69
N TYR A 37 -1.49 4.08 1.94
CA TYR A 37 -2.86 3.59 1.91
C TYR A 37 -3.12 2.67 3.08
N LYS A 38 -4.31 2.79 3.66
CA LYS A 38 -4.79 1.87 4.68
C LYS A 38 -5.54 0.74 4.00
N LEU A 39 -5.11 -0.47 4.28
CA LEU A 39 -5.81 -1.68 3.85
C LEU A 39 -6.73 -2.12 4.98
N ILE A 40 -7.32 -3.30 4.86
CA ILE A 40 -8.28 -3.74 5.87
C ILE A 40 -7.64 -3.79 7.26
N ARG A 41 -6.47 -4.39 7.37
CA ARG A 41 -5.74 -4.43 8.65
C ARG A 41 -4.37 -3.82 8.55
N ASP A 42 -3.86 -3.70 7.35
CA ASP A 42 -2.47 -3.39 7.08
C ASP A 42 -2.32 -1.98 6.54
N THR A 43 -1.09 -1.55 6.43
CA THR A 43 -0.75 -0.25 5.85
C THR A 43 0.28 -0.46 4.77
N MET A 44 0.12 0.26 3.67
CA MET A 44 1.04 0.20 2.54
C MET A 44 1.59 1.60 2.31
N ILE A 45 2.92 1.73 2.39
CA ILE A 45 3.60 3.01 2.24
C ILE A 45 4.55 2.95 1.04
N PHE A 46 4.36 3.87 0.10
CA PHE A 46 5.28 4.04 -1.02
C PHE A 46 6.23 5.19 -0.70
N THR A 47 7.52 4.90 -0.62
CA THR A 47 8.52 5.95 -0.47
C THR A 47 9.30 6.08 -1.77
N ASP A 48 10.22 7.02 -1.82
CA ASP A 48 11.09 7.16 -3.00
C ASP A 48 12.13 6.02 -3.08
N LYS A 49 12.24 5.19 -2.04
CA LYS A 49 13.23 4.11 -1.97
C LYS A 49 12.63 2.72 -2.03
N ARG A 50 11.48 2.52 -1.42
CA ARG A 50 10.94 1.18 -1.21
C ARG A 50 9.44 1.23 -0.99
N LEU A 51 8.83 0.06 -1.14
CA LEU A 51 7.46 -0.18 -0.68
C LEU A 51 7.55 -0.80 0.70
N ILE A 52 6.84 -0.23 1.66
CA ILE A 52 6.79 -0.77 3.01
C ILE A 52 5.39 -1.31 3.26
N MET A 53 5.32 -2.60 3.57
CA MET A 53 4.06 -3.26 3.93
C MET A 53 4.08 -3.48 5.44
N ILE A 54 3.12 -2.88 6.13
CA ILE A 54 2.99 -3.02 7.58
C ILE A 54 1.82 -3.94 7.84
N ASP A 55 2.11 -5.11 8.37
CA ASP A 55 1.15 -6.19 8.54
C ASP A 55 0.92 -6.42 10.03
N VAL A 56 -0.28 -6.09 10.50
CA VAL A 56 -0.66 -6.30 11.89
C VAL A 56 -1.18 -7.72 12.03
N GLN A 57 -0.48 -8.52 12.80
CA GLN A 57 -0.75 -9.94 12.92
C GLN A 57 -1.39 -10.30 14.25
N GLY A 58 -2.14 -11.39 14.25
CA GLY A 58 -2.76 -11.92 15.44
C GLY A 58 -4.03 -11.18 15.83
N ALA A 59 -4.84 -11.83 16.64
CA ALA A 59 -6.12 -11.28 17.08
C ALA A 59 -5.96 -10.04 17.96
N THR A 60 -4.86 -9.97 18.69
CA THR A 60 -4.58 -8.86 19.59
C THR A 60 -3.77 -7.76 18.94
N GLY A 61 -3.24 -8.00 17.75
CA GLY A 61 -2.39 -7.03 17.07
C GLY A 61 -1.05 -6.81 17.73
N LYS A 62 -0.58 -7.76 18.54
CA LYS A 62 0.68 -7.61 19.27
C LYS A 62 1.90 -7.74 18.38
N LYS A 63 1.78 -8.50 17.30
CA LYS A 63 2.90 -8.67 16.35
C LYS A 63 2.64 -7.83 15.12
N THR A 64 3.65 -7.11 14.72
CA THR A 64 3.56 -6.29 13.51
C THR A 64 4.80 -6.56 12.66
N GLU A 65 4.57 -6.93 11.41
CA GLU A 65 5.65 -7.12 10.47
C GLU A 65 5.82 -5.85 9.64
N TYR A 66 7.04 -5.38 9.54
CA TYR A 66 7.39 -4.25 8.69
C TYR A 66 8.24 -4.78 7.55
N HIS A 67 7.60 -5.00 6.41
CA HIS A 67 8.24 -5.65 5.27
C HIS A 67 8.64 -4.60 4.24
N SER A 68 9.93 -4.40 4.08
CA SER A 68 10.47 -3.44 3.11
C SER A 68 10.80 -4.16 1.82
N ILE A 69 10.27 -3.67 0.72
CA ILE A 69 10.43 -4.26 -0.59
C ILE A 69 11.03 -3.24 -1.53
N PRO A 70 12.32 -3.39 -1.91
CA PRO A 70 12.89 -2.51 -2.93
C PRO A 70 12.10 -2.68 -4.23
N TYR A 71 11.84 -1.59 -4.92
CA TYR A 71 11.03 -1.65 -6.15
C TYR A 71 11.64 -2.57 -7.19
N LYS A 72 12.96 -2.63 -7.27
CA LYS A 72 13.62 -3.49 -8.24
C LYS A 72 13.42 -4.98 -7.95
N SER A 73 12.97 -5.32 -6.74
CA SER A 73 12.68 -6.72 -6.40
C SER A 73 11.30 -7.14 -6.82
N ILE A 74 10.44 -6.22 -7.22
CA ILE A 74 9.10 -6.54 -7.68
C ILE A 74 9.18 -6.93 -9.14
N THR A 75 8.76 -8.15 -9.46
CA THR A 75 8.81 -8.65 -10.83
C THR A 75 7.56 -8.27 -11.61
N HIS A 76 6.41 -8.40 -10.98
CA HIS A 76 5.15 -7.97 -11.58
C HIS A 76 4.09 -7.84 -10.49
N PHE A 77 2.97 -7.28 -10.86
CA PHE A 77 1.86 -7.08 -9.93
C PHE A 77 0.55 -7.09 -10.70
N SER A 78 -0.54 -7.37 -9.99
CA SER A 78 -1.87 -7.33 -10.58
C SER A 78 -2.86 -6.75 -9.59
N ILE A 79 -3.88 -6.10 -10.09
CA ILE A 79 -4.98 -5.61 -9.28
C ILE A 79 -6.27 -6.14 -9.89
N GLU A 80 -7.02 -6.87 -9.09
CA GLU A 80 -8.29 -7.40 -9.51
C GLU A 80 -9.38 -6.49 -8.93
N SER A 81 -10.22 -5.97 -9.82
CA SER A 81 -11.29 -5.09 -9.39
C SER A 81 -12.36 -5.87 -8.64
N ALA A 82 -13.05 -5.19 -7.75
CA ALA A 82 -14.20 -5.78 -7.07
C ALA A 82 -15.25 -6.15 -8.10
N GLY A 83 -15.80 -7.35 -7.96
CA GLY A 83 -16.88 -7.80 -8.82
C GLY A 83 -18.17 -7.11 -8.48
N HIS A 84 -19.22 -7.48 -9.22
CA HIS A 84 -20.51 -6.84 -9.07
C HIS A 84 -21.06 -6.96 -7.64
N PHE A 85 -20.82 -8.09 -7.03
CA PHE A 85 -21.26 -8.35 -5.66
C PHE A 85 -20.13 -8.29 -4.65
N ASP A 86 -18.90 -8.18 -5.11
CA ASP A 86 -17.74 -8.10 -4.24
C ASP A 86 -17.55 -6.67 -3.79
N LEU A 87 -17.10 -6.53 -2.58
CA LEU A 87 -16.88 -5.21 -1.99
C LEU A 87 -15.41 -4.81 -1.98
N ASP A 88 -14.53 -5.79 -2.18
CA ASP A 88 -13.10 -5.58 -2.03
C ASP A 88 -12.36 -5.83 -3.35
N SER A 89 -11.32 -5.04 -3.55
CA SER A 89 -10.37 -5.28 -4.63
C SER A 89 -9.16 -6.01 -4.06
N GLU A 90 -8.45 -6.73 -4.91
CA GLU A 90 -7.30 -7.51 -4.46
C GLU A 90 -6.05 -7.12 -5.21
N LEU A 91 -4.98 -6.90 -4.45
CA LEU A 91 -3.66 -6.61 -4.99
C LEU A 91 -2.76 -7.82 -4.80
N LYS A 92 -2.01 -8.17 -5.83
CA LYS A 92 -0.99 -9.20 -5.77
C LYS A 92 0.32 -8.61 -6.26
N ILE A 93 1.38 -8.85 -5.49
CA ILE A 93 2.73 -8.40 -5.83
C ILE A 93 3.67 -9.59 -5.76
N TRP A 94 4.36 -9.86 -6.87
CA TRP A 94 5.36 -10.92 -6.92
C TRP A 94 6.74 -10.32 -6.79
N ILE A 95 7.53 -10.88 -5.86
CA ILE A 95 8.91 -10.46 -5.66
C ILE A 95 9.87 -11.55 -6.11
N SER A 96 11.08 -11.13 -6.44
CA SER A 96 12.12 -12.05 -6.91
C SER A 96 12.36 -13.18 -5.94
N SER A 97 12.56 -14.37 -6.48
CA SER A 97 12.91 -15.57 -5.71
C SER A 97 11.82 -16.03 -4.75
N THR A 98 10.60 -15.58 -4.96
CA THR A 98 9.47 -15.98 -4.12
C THR A 98 8.36 -16.50 -5.03
N ALA A 99 7.90 -17.73 -4.77
CA ALA A 99 6.88 -18.34 -5.61
C ALA A 99 5.50 -17.74 -5.39
N GLU A 100 5.16 -17.47 -4.13
CA GLU A 100 3.84 -16.97 -3.79
C GLU A 100 3.82 -15.45 -3.76
N PRO A 101 2.78 -14.83 -4.31
CA PRO A 101 2.66 -13.37 -4.26
C PRO A 101 2.25 -12.90 -2.88
N ILE A 102 2.56 -11.64 -2.61
CA ILE A 102 1.98 -10.92 -1.48
C ILE A 102 0.58 -10.53 -1.90
N GLN A 103 -0.42 -10.91 -1.14
CA GLN A 103 -1.83 -10.62 -1.44
C GLN A 103 -2.39 -9.71 -0.39
N LYS A 104 -3.06 -8.65 -0.81
CA LYS A 104 -3.71 -7.70 0.07
C LYS A 104 -5.05 -7.30 -0.50
N GLN A 105 -6.01 -7.07 0.38
CA GLN A 105 -7.34 -6.62 -0.02
C GLN A 105 -7.55 -5.18 0.36
N PHE A 106 -8.17 -4.43 -0.54
CA PHE A 106 -8.58 -3.07 -0.28
C PHE A 106 -10.07 -3.04 0.00
N THR A 107 -10.47 -2.13 0.87
CA THR A 107 -11.87 -1.94 1.15
C THR A 107 -12.57 -1.30 -0.04
N LYS A 108 -13.88 -1.40 -0.04
CA LYS A 108 -14.73 -0.71 -1.00
C LYS A 108 -14.43 0.78 -0.98
N GLY A 109 -14.38 1.36 -2.15
CA GLY A 109 -14.16 2.79 -2.29
C GLY A 109 -12.73 3.20 -2.57
N VAL A 110 -11.79 2.24 -2.56
CA VAL A 110 -10.42 2.54 -2.94
C VAL A 110 -10.34 2.72 -4.45
N ASP A 111 -9.52 3.66 -4.86
CA ASP A 111 -9.26 3.89 -6.29
C ASP A 111 -8.13 2.97 -6.74
N ILE A 112 -8.49 1.85 -7.33
CA ILE A 112 -7.50 0.86 -7.77
C ILE A 112 -6.65 1.36 -8.92
N TYR A 113 -7.17 2.31 -9.69
CA TYR A 113 -6.41 2.87 -10.82
C TYR A 113 -5.24 3.71 -10.30
N GLU A 114 -5.46 4.44 -9.21
CA GLU A 114 -4.38 5.21 -8.59
C GLU A 114 -3.30 4.29 -8.06
N ILE A 115 -3.69 3.22 -7.36
CA ILE A 115 -2.72 2.26 -6.80
C ILE A 115 -1.87 1.65 -7.92
N GLN A 116 -2.53 1.22 -8.99
CA GLN A 116 -1.84 0.62 -10.12
C GLN A 116 -0.90 1.61 -10.80
N SER A 117 -1.32 2.85 -10.91
CA SER A 117 -0.50 3.90 -11.49
C SER A 117 0.76 4.17 -10.67
N VAL A 118 0.61 4.21 -9.35
CA VAL A 118 1.76 4.42 -8.45
C VAL A 118 2.75 3.27 -8.58
N LEU A 119 2.23 2.03 -8.57
CA LEU A 119 3.08 0.86 -8.75
C LEU A 119 3.80 0.90 -10.11
N ALA A 120 3.08 1.22 -11.17
CA ALA A 120 3.69 1.30 -12.49
C ALA A 120 4.79 2.35 -12.54
N GLN A 121 4.55 3.49 -11.93
CA GLN A 121 5.53 4.58 -11.92
C GLN A 121 6.81 4.18 -11.20
N LEU A 122 6.69 3.42 -10.12
CA LEU A 122 7.84 3.09 -9.27
C LEU A 122 8.51 1.78 -9.65
N VAL A 123 7.76 0.83 -10.19
CA VAL A 123 8.27 -0.50 -10.54
C VAL A 123 8.69 -0.59 -12.00
N CYS A 124 7.88 -0.06 -12.90
CA CYS A 124 8.10 -0.19 -14.35
C CYS A 124 8.94 0.96 -14.87
N ARG A 125 10.21 0.93 -14.57
CA ARG A 125 11.13 1.98 -15.02
C ARG A 125 11.94 1.53 -16.21
#